data_642675d354e8d87d45afecec2093601f
#
_entry.id   642675d354e8d87d45afecec2093601f
#
_cell.length_a   1.000
_cell.length_b   1.000
_cell.length_c   1.000
_cell.angle_alpha   90.00
_cell.angle_beta   90.00
_cell.angle_gamma   90.00
#
_symmetry.space_group_name_H-M   'P 1'
#
loop_
_entity.id
_entity.type
_entity.pdbx_description
1 polymer ?
#
loop_
_entity_poly.entity_id
_entity_poly.type
_entity_poly.pdbx_seq_one_letter_code
_entity_poly.pdbx_strand_id
1 'polypeptide(L)'
;MTENCIFCRIIHKESPANFVYEDEHVVAFMSNRPVNEGHTLVVPKKHYENIYDIPDDETAHLAKIVKHVAHAVREAMATEGIRVVQNNGWAAGQVIFHFHMHVIPMKPHEGFTHGKAYRDQTQGRMPEALKLDAEKIRQKLTDF
;
A
#
# COMPACT_ATOMS: atom_id res chain seq x y z
N MET A 1 19.20 5.99 4.01
CA MET A 1 19.19 7.35 3.46
C MET A 1 17.90 7.57 2.71
N THR A 2 17.25 8.63 3.05
CA THR A 2 15.94 8.94 2.51
C THR A 2 15.96 9.39 1.06
N GLU A 3 17.06 9.99 0.64
CA GLU A 3 17.20 10.51 -0.72
C GLU A 3 17.05 9.46 -1.80
N ASN A 4 17.47 8.23 -1.51
CA ASN A 4 17.37 7.13 -2.46
C ASN A 4 16.10 6.30 -2.30
N CYS A 5 15.22 6.70 -1.39
CA CYS A 5 13.99 5.98 -1.13
C CYS A 5 12.86 6.58 -1.94
N ILE A 6 12.28 5.76 -2.83
CA ILE A 6 11.16 6.22 -3.66
C ILE A 6 9.95 6.62 -2.81
N PHE A 7 9.71 5.93 -1.69
CA PHE A 7 8.58 6.27 -0.83
C PHE A 7 8.82 7.59 -0.10
N CYS A 8 10.05 7.87 0.34
CA CYS A 8 10.38 9.18 0.92
C CYS A 8 10.16 10.29 -0.10
N ARG A 9 10.54 10.07 -1.34
CA ARG A 9 10.31 11.07 -2.40
C ARG A 9 8.82 11.29 -2.65
N ILE A 10 8.03 10.21 -2.63
CA ILE A 10 6.57 10.32 -2.77
C ILE A 10 5.98 11.11 -1.61
N ILE A 11 6.40 10.81 -0.38
CA ILE A 11 5.93 11.47 0.82
C ILE A 11 6.23 12.97 0.76
N HIS A 12 7.40 13.35 0.25
CA HIS A 12 7.81 14.75 0.12
C HIS A 12 7.30 15.40 -1.16
N LYS A 13 6.45 14.72 -1.91
CA LYS A 13 5.85 15.22 -3.16
C LYS A 13 6.87 15.50 -4.25
N GLU A 14 8.02 14.83 -4.19
CA GLU A 14 9.07 14.92 -5.22
C GLU A 14 8.87 13.91 -6.34
N SER A 15 8.08 12.87 -6.08
CA SER A 15 7.67 11.89 -7.08
C SER A 15 6.16 11.73 -7.04
N PRO A 16 5.50 11.53 -8.19
CA PRO A 16 4.05 11.44 -8.23
C PRO A 16 3.53 10.14 -7.65
N ALA A 17 2.34 10.21 -7.05
CA ALA A 17 1.59 9.06 -6.61
C ALA A 17 0.12 9.45 -6.49
N ASN A 18 -0.74 8.44 -6.47
CA ASN A 18 -2.18 8.67 -6.31
C ASN A 18 -2.57 8.37 -4.87
N PHE A 19 -2.65 9.43 -4.07
CA PHE A 19 -2.91 9.31 -2.64
C PHE A 19 -4.39 9.01 -2.39
N VAL A 20 -4.64 8.16 -1.38
CA VAL A 20 -6.00 7.88 -0.91
C VAL A 20 -6.20 8.38 0.51
N TYR A 21 -5.13 8.55 1.28
CA TYR A 21 -5.19 8.99 2.66
C TYR A 21 -3.88 9.65 3.07
N GLU A 22 -3.97 10.62 3.94
CA GLU A 22 -2.77 11.23 4.54
C GLU A 22 -3.13 11.82 5.89
N ASP A 23 -2.30 11.54 6.90
CA ASP A 23 -2.37 12.23 8.17
C ASP A 23 -0.96 12.66 8.58
N GLU A 24 -0.78 13.05 9.83
CA GLU A 24 0.51 13.54 10.32
C GLU A 24 1.61 12.47 10.26
N HIS A 25 1.24 11.20 10.39
CA HIS A 25 2.19 10.09 10.54
C HIS A 25 2.21 9.11 9.40
N VAL A 26 1.14 9.02 8.61
CA VAL A 26 0.94 7.95 7.65
C VAL A 26 0.40 8.51 6.34
N VAL A 27 0.81 7.89 5.24
CA VAL A 27 0.20 8.12 3.93
C VAL A 27 -0.25 6.77 3.35
N ALA A 28 -1.24 6.81 2.50
CA ALA A 28 -1.63 5.66 1.70
C ALA A 28 -1.78 6.09 0.26
N PHE A 29 -1.25 5.29 -0.65
CA PHE A 29 -1.29 5.60 -2.09
C PHE A 29 -1.36 4.32 -2.89
N MET A 30 -1.78 4.46 -4.15
CA MET A 30 -1.92 3.32 -5.03
C MET A 30 -0.57 2.72 -5.40
N SER A 31 -0.49 1.40 -5.40
CA SER A 31 0.66 0.73 -5.99
C SER A 31 0.65 0.98 -7.50
N ASN A 32 1.79 1.39 -8.05
CA ASN A 32 1.90 1.59 -9.49
C ASN A 32 2.18 0.27 -10.23
N ARG A 33 2.36 -0.82 -9.50
CA ARG A 33 2.49 -2.17 -10.06
C ARG A 33 1.55 -3.10 -9.29
N PRO A 34 0.25 -2.91 -9.45
CA PRO A 34 -0.70 -3.65 -8.62
C PRO A 34 -0.74 -5.13 -8.93
N VAL A 35 -0.91 -5.93 -7.90
CA VAL A 35 -1.25 -7.35 -8.04
C VAL A 35 -2.65 -7.45 -8.64
N ASN A 36 -3.57 -6.65 -8.09
CA ASN A 36 -4.94 -6.53 -8.58
C ASN A 36 -5.34 -5.07 -8.56
N GLU A 37 -6.38 -4.71 -9.30
CA GLU A 37 -6.91 -3.33 -9.30
C GLU A 37 -7.30 -2.92 -7.90
N GLY A 38 -6.82 -1.77 -7.46
CA GLY A 38 -7.10 -1.27 -6.11
C GLY A 38 -6.02 -1.57 -5.10
N HIS A 39 -4.94 -2.25 -5.50
CA HIS A 39 -3.81 -2.54 -4.62
C HIS A 39 -3.25 -1.22 -4.06
N THR A 40 -3.33 -1.06 -2.76
CA THR A 40 -2.96 0.17 -2.06
C THR A 40 -1.82 -0.13 -1.08
N LEU A 41 -0.95 0.85 -0.89
CA LEU A 41 0.15 0.78 0.07
C LEU A 41 -0.10 1.74 1.21
N VAL A 42 0.15 1.31 2.44
CA VAL A 42 0.04 2.16 3.63
C VAL A 42 1.44 2.28 4.22
N VAL A 43 1.92 3.50 4.38
CA VAL A 43 3.34 3.79 4.57
C VAL A 43 3.52 4.83 5.67
N PRO A 44 4.44 4.63 6.63
CA PRO A 44 4.73 5.68 7.61
C PRO A 44 5.50 6.82 6.93
N LYS A 45 5.24 8.04 7.36
CA LYS A 45 5.94 9.20 6.80
C LYS A 45 7.42 9.20 7.16
N LYS A 46 7.76 8.77 8.38
CA LYS A 46 9.15 8.63 8.75
C LYS A 46 9.73 7.38 8.11
N HIS A 47 10.99 7.45 7.76
CA HIS A 47 11.67 6.33 7.14
C HIS A 47 12.08 5.29 8.19
N TYR A 48 11.42 4.14 8.16
CA TYR A 48 11.84 2.94 8.89
C TYR A 48 12.06 1.86 7.86
N GLU A 49 13.11 1.08 8.02
CA GLU A 49 13.46 0.07 7.02
C GLU A 49 12.42 -1.04 6.98
N ASN A 50 12.07 -1.56 8.14
CA ASN A 50 11.10 -2.65 8.24
C ASN A 50 10.55 -2.76 9.66
N ILE A 51 9.94 -3.92 9.99
CA ILE A 51 9.23 -4.09 11.26
C ILE A 51 10.16 -4.03 12.48
N TYR A 52 11.44 -4.25 12.28
CA TYR A 52 12.37 -4.31 13.40
C TYR A 52 12.72 -2.95 13.97
N ASP A 53 12.59 -1.89 13.19
CA ASP A 53 12.97 -0.54 13.65
C ASP A 53 11.81 0.45 13.78
N ILE A 54 10.60 0.11 13.31
CA ILE A 54 9.44 1.00 13.48
C ILE A 54 8.96 0.95 14.94
N PRO A 55 8.71 2.11 15.59
CA PRO A 55 8.21 2.12 16.98
C PRO A 55 6.81 1.53 17.13
N ASP A 56 6.53 1.02 18.31
CA ASP A 56 5.26 0.35 18.61
C ASP A 56 4.05 1.26 18.36
N ASP A 57 4.11 2.50 18.81
CA ASP A 57 2.98 3.43 18.65
C ASP A 57 2.72 3.76 17.18
N GLU A 58 3.77 3.89 16.38
CA GLU A 58 3.59 4.13 14.95
C GLU A 58 3.09 2.88 14.24
N THR A 59 3.54 1.71 14.66
CA THR A 59 3.03 0.44 14.14
C THR A 59 1.53 0.32 14.41
N ALA A 60 1.11 0.62 15.65
CA ALA A 60 -0.30 0.55 16.04
C ALA A 60 -1.16 1.52 15.24
N HIS A 61 -0.70 2.76 15.07
CA HIS A 61 -1.44 3.75 14.29
C HIS A 61 -1.56 3.33 12.83
N LEU A 62 -0.46 2.87 12.25
CA LEU A 62 -0.45 2.43 10.86
C LEU A 62 -1.41 1.25 10.64
N ALA A 63 -1.43 0.30 11.57
CA ALA A 63 -2.33 -0.85 11.50
C ALA A 63 -3.80 -0.41 11.54
N LYS A 64 -4.11 0.61 12.34
CA LYS A 64 -5.45 1.19 12.39
C LYS A 64 -5.84 1.75 11.02
N ILE A 65 -4.93 2.48 10.38
CA ILE A 65 -5.18 3.04 9.06
C ILE A 65 -5.35 1.93 8.03
N VAL A 66 -4.55 0.86 8.12
CA VAL A 66 -4.70 -0.30 7.24
C VAL A 66 -6.11 -0.86 7.31
N LYS A 67 -6.67 -0.97 8.50
CA LYS A 67 -8.05 -1.46 8.67
C LYS A 67 -9.04 -0.61 7.88
N HIS A 68 -8.94 0.71 8.00
CA HIS A 68 -9.87 1.63 7.33
C HIS A 68 -9.66 1.62 5.81
N VAL A 69 -8.41 1.56 5.38
CA VAL A 69 -8.10 1.45 3.94
C VAL A 69 -8.63 0.13 3.39
N ALA A 70 -8.50 -0.97 4.14
CA ALA A 70 -9.01 -2.27 3.71
C ALA A 70 -10.52 -2.25 3.48
N HIS A 71 -11.27 -1.62 4.39
CA HIS A 71 -12.72 -1.44 4.21
C HIS A 71 -13.02 -0.64 2.95
N ALA A 72 -12.32 0.47 2.75
CA ALA A 72 -12.56 1.34 1.61
C ALA A 72 -12.23 0.64 0.29
N VAL A 73 -11.12 -0.07 0.24
CA VAL A 73 -10.70 -0.81 -0.96
C VAL A 73 -11.71 -1.91 -1.28
N ARG A 74 -12.15 -2.64 -0.27
CA ARG A 74 -13.14 -3.72 -0.46
C ARG A 74 -14.43 -3.18 -1.08
N GLU A 75 -14.93 -2.07 -0.56
CA GLU A 75 -16.14 -1.46 -1.08
C GLU A 75 -15.93 -0.86 -2.46
N ALA A 76 -14.86 -0.10 -2.63
CA ALA A 76 -14.62 0.62 -3.89
C ALA A 76 -14.41 -0.34 -5.05
N MET A 77 -13.71 -1.45 -4.80
CA MET A 77 -13.41 -2.42 -5.85
C MET A 77 -14.42 -3.55 -5.93
N ALA A 78 -15.40 -3.58 -5.03
CA ALA A 78 -16.45 -4.61 -4.97
C ALA A 78 -15.84 -6.01 -4.95
N THR A 79 -14.83 -6.22 -4.10
CA THR A 79 -14.16 -7.52 -3.99
C THR A 79 -14.59 -8.24 -2.72
N GLU A 80 -14.47 -9.56 -2.74
CA GLU A 80 -14.89 -10.36 -1.60
C GLU A 80 -13.87 -10.43 -0.50
N GLY A 81 -12.58 -10.40 -0.85
CA GLY A 81 -11.51 -10.54 0.11
C GLY A 81 -10.46 -9.46 0.01
N ILE A 82 -9.75 -9.27 1.10
CA ILE A 82 -8.59 -8.38 1.16
C ILE A 82 -7.44 -9.18 1.74
N ARG A 83 -6.30 -9.11 1.10
CA ARG A 83 -5.06 -9.64 1.65
C ARG A 83 -4.22 -8.48 2.16
N VAL A 84 -3.76 -8.58 3.40
CA VAL A 84 -2.85 -7.61 3.99
C VAL A 84 -1.50 -8.29 4.14
N VAL A 85 -0.45 -7.70 3.59
CA VAL A 85 0.89 -8.29 3.58
C VAL A 85 1.93 -7.25 3.97
N GLN A 86 2.90 -7.68 4.78
CA GLN A 86 4.05 -6.85 5.13
C GLN A 86 5.29 -7.76 5.12
N ASN A 87 6.33 -7.34 4.44
CA ASN A 87 7.53 -8.16 4.26
C ASN A 87 8.74 -7.48 4.91
N ASN A 88 9.59 -8.28 5.56
CA ASN A 88 10.76 -7.78 6.27
C ASN A 88 12.01 -8.50 5.81
N GLY A 89 12.86 -7.79 5.09
CA GLY A 89 14.10 -8.29 4.57
C GLY A 89 13.96 -8.89 3.18
N TRP A 90 15.08 -8.94 2.49
CA TRP A 90 15.14 -9.45 1.12
C TRP A 90 14.63 -10.89 1.02
N ALA A 91 14.99 -11.73 1.99
CA ALA A 91 14.59 -13.14 1.99
C ALA A 91 13.08 -13.33 2.09
N ALA A 92 12.37 -12.36 2.64
CA ALA A 92 10.91 -12.40 2.78
C ALA A 92 10.18 -11.63 1.67
N GLY A 93 10.92 -11.15 0.67
CA GLY A 93 10.32 -10.48 -0.47
C GLY A 93 10.22 -8.96 -0.34
N GLN A 94 10.88 -8.37 0.66
CA GLN A 94 10.91 -6.92 0.74
C GLN A 94 11.82 -6.38 -0.36
N VAL A 95 11.28 -5.52 -1.21
CA VAL A 95 12.01 -4.92 -2.32
C VAL A 95 12.32 -3.45 -2.05
N ILE A 96 11.37 -2.73 -1.46
CA ILE A 96 11.56 -1.34 -1.08
C ILE A 96 11.77 -1.28 0.42
N PHE A 97 12.93 -0.76 0.84
CA PHE A 97 13.34 -0.77 2.26
C PHE A 97 12.90 0.49 2.95
N HIS A 98 11.60 0.66 2.96
CA HIS A 98 10.83 1.62 3.72
C HIS A 98 9.57 0.87 4.12
N PHE A 99 9.31 0.73 5.40
CA PHE A 99 8.20 -0.07 5.91
C PHE A 99 6.90 0.26 5.17
N HIS A 100 6.19 -0.75 4.74
CA HIS A 100 4.89 -0.56 4.10
C HIS A 100 4.04 -1.81 4.22
N MET A 101 2.73 -1.61 4.29
CA MET A 101 1.78 -2.70 4.28
C MET A 101 0.97 -2.64 2.99
N HIS A 102 0.86 -3.79 2.35
CA HIS A 102 0.05 -3.94 1.14
C HIS A 102 -1.39 -4.24 1.53
N VAL A 103 -2.32 -3.60 0.86
CA VAL A 103 -3.75 -3.89 0.94
C VAL A 103 -4.17 -4.30 -0.46
N ILE A 104 -4.44 -5.58 -0.65
CA ILE A 104 -4.64 -6.16 -1.98
C ILE A 104 -6.05 -6.77 -2.07
N PRO A 105 -6.92 -6.22 -2.93
CA PRO A 105 -8.23 -6.84 -3.13
C PRO A 105 -8.10 -8.15 -3.87
N MET A 106 -8.86 -9.14 -3.40
CA MET A 106 -8.80 -10.50 -3.95
C MET A 106 -10.20 -10.96 -4.31
N LYS A 107 -10.33 -11.58 -5.48
CA LYS A 107 -11.57 -12.20 -5.92
C LYS A 107 -11.49 -13.69 -5.71
N PRO A 108 -12.65 -14.40 -5.70
CA PRO A 108 -12.64 -15.87 -5.54
C PRO A 108 -11.75 -16.53 -6.57
N HIS A 109 -11.03 -17.53 -6.14
CA HIS A 109 -10.17 -18.37 -6.99
C HIS A 109 -8.92 -17.68 -7.53
N GLU A 110 -8.66 -16.45 -7.11
CA GLU A 110 -7.40 -15.80 -7.45
C GLU A 110 -6.30 -16.32 -6.53
N GLY A 111 -5.32 -17.00 -7.11
CA GLY A 111 -4.16 -17.42 -6.35
C GLY A 111 -3.31 -16.22 -6.02
N PHE A 112 -2.72 -16.26 -4.85
CA PHE A 112 -1.69 -15.29 -4.50
C PHE A 112 -0.48 -16.06 -4.00
N THR A 113 0.63 -15.85 -4.66
CA THR A 113 1.89 -16.48 -4.27
C THR A 113 2.94 -15.40 -4.05
N HIS A 114 3.93 -15.73 -3.24
CA HIS A 114 5.01 -14.80 -2.93
C HIS A 114 6.19 -14.98 -3.87
N GLY A 115 7.19 -14.12 -3.72
CA GLY A 115 8.45 -14.25 -4.42
C GLY A 115 8.32 -14.03 -5.91
N LYS A 116 8.85 -14.97 -6.68
CA LYS A 116 8.86 -14.83 -8.13
C LYS A 116 7.46 -14.72 -8.70
N ALA A 117 6.53 -15.54 -8.21
CA ALA A 117 5.16 -15.52 -8.68
C ALA A 117 4.49 -14.17 -8.40
N TYR A 118 4.78 -13.58 -7.25
CA TYR A 118 4.29 -12.24 -6.94
C TYR A 118 4.80 -11.24 -7.97
N ARG A 119 6.10 -11.25 -8.23
CA ARG A 119 6.68 -10.31 -9.21
C ARG A 119 6.11 -10.53 -10.61
N ASP A 120 5.87 -11.78 -10.99
CA ASP A 120 5.33 -12.10 -12.32
C ASP A 120 3.86 -11.69 -12.45
N GLN A 121 3.13 -11.63 -11.34
CA GLN A 121 1.73 -11.24 -11.34
C GLN A 121 1.51 -9.74 -11.39
N THR A 122 2.52 -8.96 -10.97
CA THR A 122 2.35 -7.50 -10.99
C THR A 122 2.44 -7.00 -12.43
N GLN A 123 1.54 -6.11 -12.78
CA GLN A 123 1.48 -5.52 -14.11
C GLN A 123 1.36 -4.01 -13.99
N GLY A 124 1.88 -3.32 -14.99
CA GLY A 124 1.66 -1.89 -15.06
C GLY A 124 0.18 -1.60 -15.23
N ARG A 125 -0.26 -0.49 -14.68
CA ARG A 125 -1.64 -0.03 -14.83
C ARG A 125 -1.60 1.38 -15.40
N MET A 126 -2.50 1.68 -16.31
CA MET A 126 -2.53 2.99 -16.94
C MET A 126 -2.69 4.08 -15.89
N PRO A 127 -1.97 5.20 -16.03
CA PRO A 127 -2.04 6.27 -15.02
C PRO A 127 -3.44 6.78 -14.74
N GLU A 128 -4.29 6.87 -15.76
CA GLU A 128 -5.66 7.32 -15.61
C GLU A 128 -6.49 6.33 -14.82
N ALA A 129 -6.25 5.04 -15.02
CA ALA A 129 -6.94 4.00 -14.26
C ALA A 129 -6.55 4.03 -12.78
N LEU A 130 -5.26 4.24 -12.49
CA LEU A 130 -4.78 4.38 -11.12
C LEU A 130 -5.42 5.58 -10.43
N LYS A 131 -5.55 6.69 -11.14
CA LYS A 131 -6.19 7.89 -10.62
C LYS A 131 -7.66 7.64 -10.27
N LEU A 132 -8.37 6.95 -11.16
CA LEU A 132 -9.77 6.61 -10.92
C LEU A 132 -9.93 5.65 -9.76
N ASP A 133 -9.05 4.66 -9.65
CA ASP A 133 -9.05 3.74 -8.50
C ASP A 133 -8.88 4.50 -7.20
N ALA A 134 -7.93 5.44 -7.16
CA ALA A 134 -7.68 6.25 -5.98
C ALA A 134 -8.91 7.08 -5.61
N GLU A 135 -9.57 7.67 -6.59
CA GLU A 135 -10.77 8.46 -6.34
C GLU A 135 -11.91 7.63 -5.75
N LYS A 136 -12.13 6.43 -6.29
CA LYS A 136 -13.15 5.52 -5.77
C LYS A 136 -12.85 5.14 -4.31
N ILE A 137 -11.59 4.85 -4.01
CA ILE A 137 -11.20 4.46 -2.66
C ILE A 137 -11.36 5.64 -1.70
N ARG A 138 -10.92 6.85 -2.10
CA ARG A 138 -11.08 8.04 -1.27
C ARG A 138 -12.53 8.27 -0.90
N GLN A 139 -13.45 8.06 -1.83
CA GLN A 139 -14.88 8.26 -1.59
C GLN A 139 -15.44 7.30 -0.54
N LYS A 140 -14.78 6.14 -0.35
CA LYS A 140 -15.22 5.15 0.62
C LYS A 140 -14.50 5.27 1.96
N LEU A 141 -13.45 6.10 2.03
CA LEU A 141 -12.79 6.38 3.29
C LEU A 141 -13.61 7.40 4.05
N THR A 142 -14.16 7.00 5.18
CA THR A 142 -14.93 7.88 6.04
C THR A 142 -14.06 8.37 7.18
N ASP A 143 -14.53 9.38 7.89
CA ASP A 143 -13.80 9.94 9.02
C ASP A 143 -13.59 8.87 10.10
N PHE A 144 -12.40 8.87 10.69
CA PHE A 144 -12.07 7.92 11.75
C PHE A 144 -10.95 8.44 12.66
#